data_b3f1831e0f564d084add085e2778c3ac
#
_entry.id   b3f1831e0f564d084add085e2778c3ac
#
_cell.length_a   1.000
_cell.length_b   1.000
_cell.length_c   1.000
_cell.angle_alpha   90.00
_cell.angle_beta   90.00
_cell.angle_gamma   90.00
#
_symmetry.space_group_name_H-M   'P 1'
#
loop_
_entity.id
_entity.type
_entity.pdbx_description
1 polymer ?
#
loop_
_entity_poly.entity_id
_entity_poly.type
_entity_poly.pdbx_seq_one_letter_code
_entity_poly.pdbx_strand_id
1 'polypeptide(L)'
;WCRTDPTCTAVGVERRADRAANARANAENLTAPGQFTVIDHDLTEGLPDGLPTPDAVFIGGGATAELVDACLARLPQGGRIVVHGVTMEAETLVVDLSGRLGGELMRFSVENADHIGRLRGWKPARTVVAWSWVKG
;
A
#
# COMPACT_ATOMS: atom_id res chain seq x y z
N TRP A 1 -8.72 -7.43 -1.75
CA TRP A 1 -9.10 -7.77 -3.13
C TRP A 1 -9.35 -9.26 -3.28
N CYS A 2 -8.35 -10.14 -3.15
CA CYS A 2 -8.49 -11.58 -3.36
C CYS A 2 -9.61 -12.24 -2.53
N ARG A 3 -9.89 -11.75 -1.32
CA ARG A 3 -11.01 -12.25 -0.48
C ARG A 3 -12.38 -11.72 -0.89
N THR A 4 -12.42 -10.63 -1.64
CA THR A 4 -13.67 -10.00 -2.06
C THR A 4 -14.19 -10.63 -3.34
N ASP A 5 -13.28 -11.03 -4.24
CA ASP A 5 -13.63 -11.60 -5.54
C ASP A 5 -12.65 -12.75 -5.88
N PRO A 6 -13.15 -13.95 -6.19
CA PRO A 6 -12.32 -15.12 -6.50
C PRO A 6 -11.53 -14.96 -7.82
N THR A 7 -11.89 -14.04 -8.69
CA THR A 7 -11.17 -13.75 -9.94
C THR A 7 -10.01 -12.79 -9.75
N CYS A 8 -9.96 -12.06 -8.62
CA CYS A 8 -8.87 -11.17 -8.31
C CYS A 8 -7.58 -11.93 -8.00
N THR A 9 -6.49 -11.49 -8.58
CA THR A 9 -5.14 -11.93 -8.23
C THR A 9 -4.31 -10.73 -7.73
N ALA A 10 -3.30 -10.97 -6.90
CA ALA A 10 -2.42 -9.92 -6.43
C ALA A 10 -0.98 -10.41 -6.27
N VAL A 11 -0.04 -9.51 -6.49
CA VAL A 11 1.38 -9.70 -6.22
C VAL A 11 1.79 -8.71 -5.13
N GLY A 12 2.27 -9.22 -4.00
CA GLY A 12 2.89 -8.43 -2.95
C GLY A 12 4.40 -8.38 -3.16
N VAL A 13 4.99 -7.20 -3.02
CA VAL A 13 6.45 -7.01 -3.06
C VAL A 13 6.89 -6.55 -1.67
N GLU A 14 7.77 -7.30 -1.03
CA GLU A 14 8.23 -7.02 0.33
C GLU A 14 9.71 -7.44 0.48
N ARG A 15 10.54 -6.51 0.98
CA ARG A 15 11.98 -6.77 1.20
C ARG A 15 12.29 -7.43 2.54
N ARG A 16 11.41 -7.25 3.54
CA ARG A 16 11.63 -7.80 4.87
C ARG A 16 11.15 -9.25 4.92
N ALA A 17 12.06 -10.17 5.19
CA ALA A 17 11.80 -11.61 5.24
C ALA A 17 10.68 -11.97 6.23
N ASP A 18 10.63 -11.32 7.41
CA ASP A 18 9.60 -11.56 8.42
C ASP A 18 8.21 -11.15 7.94
N ARG A 19 8.09 -10.03 7.23
CA ARG A 19 6.82 -9.57 6.66
C ARG A 19 6.41 -10.39 5.44
N ALA A 20 7.37 -10.75 4.59
CA ALA A 20 7.12 -11.61 3.45
C ALA A 20 6.60 -12.99 3.89
N ALA A 21 7.19 -13.58 4.95
CA ALA A 21 6.72 -14.83 5.53
C ALA A 21 5.29 -14.70 6.08
N ASN A 22 4.97 -13.63 6.80
CA ASN A 22 3.61 -13.36 7.28
C ASN A 22 2.62 -13.19 6.11
N ALA A 23 3.02 -12.49 5.05
CA ALA A 23 2.17 -12.31 3.88
C ALA A 23 1.86 -13.64 3.18
N ARG A 24 2.86 -14.55 3.05
CA ARG A 24 2.67 -15.89 2.50
C ARG A 24 1.73 -16.73 3.36
N ALA A 25 1.96 -16.75 4.68
CA ALA A 25 1.08 -17.47 5.62
C ALA A 25 -0.36 -16.95 5.56
N ASN A 26 -0.56 -15.64 5.44
CA ASN A 26 -1.88 -15.04 5.26
C ASN A 26 -2.51 -15.43 3.93
N ALA A 27 -1.73 -15.48 2.85
CA ALA A 27 -2.20 -15.92 1.54
C ALA A 27 -2.71 -17.37 1.59
N GLU A 28 -1.92 -18.28 2.17
CA GLU A 28 -2.29 -19.70 2.34
C GLU A 28 -3.58 -19.88 3.13
N ASN A 29 -3.78 -19.07 4.18
CA ASN A 29 -4.93 -19.20 5.07
C ASN A 29 -6.18 -18.46 4.61
N LEU A 30 -6.05 -17.43 3.78
CA LEU A 30 -7.11 -16.45 3.54
C LEU A 30 -7.52 -16.31 2.07
N THR A 31 -6.75 -16.88 1.12
CA THR A 31 -7.03 -16.78 -0.32
C THR A 31 -7.01 -18.16 -0.96
N ALA A 32 -7.57 -18.27 -2.17
CA ALA A 32 -7.43 -19.49 -2.94
C ALA A 32 -5.98 -19.67 -3.45
N PRO A 33 -5.53 -20.91 -3.68
CA PRO A 33 -4.20 -21.16 -4.22
C PRO A 33 -3.92 -20.37 -5.49
N GLY A 34 -2.78 -19.67 -5.52
CA GLY A 34 -2.35 -18.88 -6.68
C GLY A 34 -2.97 -17.47 -6.80
N GLN A 35 -3.96 -17.11 -5.99
CA GLN A 35 -4.53 -15.74 -6.02
C GLN A 35 -3.56 -14.66 -5.52
N PHE A 36 -2.71 -14.99 -4.55
CA PHE A 36 -1.75 -14.05 -4.00
C PHE A 36 -0.36 -14.63 -3.99
N THR A 37 0.59 -13.94 -4.57
CA THR A 37 2.00 -14.30 -4.57
C THR A 37 2.83 -13.21 -3.91
N VAL A 38 3.97 -13.57 -3.31
CA VAL A 38 4.88 -12.64 -2.66
C VAL A 38 6.27 -12.74 -3.30
N ILE A 39 6.78 -11.62 -3.73
CA ILE A 39 8.15 -11.45 -4.26
C ILE A 39 9.00 -10.80 -3.18
N ASP A 40 10.13 -11.44 -2.84
CA ASP A 40 11.15 -10.85 -1.97
C ASP A 40 12.02 -9.91 -2.82
N HIS A 41 11.77 -8.59 -2.70
CA HIS A 41 12.49 -7.59 -3.48
C HIS A 41 12.51 -6.24 -2.77
N ASP A 42 13.61 -5.51 -2.91
CA ASP A 42 13.72 -4.13 -2.43
C ASP A 42 13.33 -3.14 -3.52
N LEU A 43 12.22 -2.45 -3.33
CA LEU A 43 11.70 -1.47 -4.30
C LEU A 43 12.58 -0.22 -4.47
N THR A 44 13.64 -0.06 -3.66
CA THR A 44 14.68 0.96 -3.91
C THR A 44 15.53 0.63 -5.15
N GLU A 45 15.53 -0.63 -5.58
CA GLU A 45 16.17 -1.11 -6.81
C GLU A 45 15.25 -1.01 -8.04
N GLY A 46 14.03 -0.50 -7.85
CA GLY A 46 12.99 -0.42 -8.88
C GLY A 46 11.92 -1.50 -8.72
N LEU A 47 11.02 -1.57 -9.68
CA LEU A 47 10.01 -2.63 -9.73
C LEU A 47 10.65 -3.94 -10.25
N PRO A 48 10.32 -5.09 -9.64
CA PRO A 48 10.83 -6.37 -10.12
C PRO A 48 10.33 -6.66 -11.55
N ASP A 49 11.17 -7.38 -12.31
CA ASP A 49 10.82 -7.84 -13.66
C ASP A 49 9.67 -8.86 -13.63
N GLY A 50 8.95 -8.94 -14.74
CA GLY A 50 7.90 -9.95 -14.92
C GLY A 50 6.61 -9.70 -14.15
N LEU A 51 6.44 -8.54 -13.49
CA LEU A 51 5.16 -8.18 -12.88
C LEU A 51 4.08 -8.06 -13.98
N PRO A 52 2.85 -8.56 -13.73
CA PRO A 52 1.73 -8.33 -14.62
C PRO A 52 1.37 -6.84 -14.70
N THR A 53 0.66 -6.44 -15.74
CA THR A 53 0.05 -5.12 -15.81
C THR A 53 -1.02 -5.03 -14.71
N PRO A 54 -0.91 -4.07 -13.78
CA PRO A 54 -1.86 -3.97 -12.68
C PRO A 54 -3.11 -3.19 -13.09
N ASP A 55 -4.29 -3.63 -12.63
CA ASP A 55 -5.52 -2.81 -12.65
C ASP A 55 -5.54 -1.84 -11.45
N ALA A 56 -4.89 -2.24 -10.36
CA ALA A 56 -4.78 -1.43 -9.17
C ALA A 56 -3.43 -1.63 -8.46
N VAL A 57 -2.91 -0.55 -7.88
CA VAL A 57 -1.67 -0.53 -7.09
C VAL A 57 -1.97 0.01 -5.70
N PHE A 58 -1.41 -0.62 -4.67
CA PHE A 58 -1.41 -0.12 -3.29
C PHE A 58 0.01 -0.02 -2.77
N ILE A 59 0.41 1.17 -2.34
CA ILE A 59 1.69 1.43 -1.68
C ILE A 59 1.41 1.72 -0.20
N GLY A 60 1.64 0.73 0.66
CA GLY A 60 1.33 0.79 2.08
C GLY A 60 2.38 1.49 2.94
N GLY A 61 3.54 1.80 2.36
CA GLY A 61 4.65 2.51 3.00
C GLY A 61 5.89 2.49 2.13
N GLY A 62 6.87 3.36 2.44
CA GLY A 62 8.10 3.49 1.65
C GLY A 62 7.89 4.10 0.26
N ALA A 63 6.81 4.88 0.09
CA ALA A 63 6.57 5.59 -1.17
C ALA A 63 7.67 6.62 -1.43
N THR A 64 8.24 6.57 -2.64
CA THR A 64 9.10 7.60 -3.22
C THR A 64 8.49 8.10 -4.52
N ALA A 65 8.92 9.25 -5.00
CA ALA A 65 8.43 9.80 -6.27
C ALA A 65 8.70 8.83 -7.43
N GLU A 66 9.91 8.25 -7.46
CA GLU A 66 10.34 7.30 -8.50
C GLU A 66 9.48 6.03 -8.51
N LEU A 67 9.16 5.49 -7.32
CA LEU A 67 8.30 4.30 -7.20
C LEU A 67 6.88 4.61 -7.67
N VAL A 68 6.33 5.74 -7.26
CA VAL A 68 4.98 6.16 -7.68
C VAL A 68 4.94 6.38 -9.19
N ASP A 69 5.90 7.09 -9.76
CA ASP A 69 5.98 7.34 -11.21
C ASP A 69 6.10 6.03 -12.01
N ALA A 70 6.92 5.08 -11.53
CA ALA A 70 7.03 3.76 -12.14
C ALA A 70 5.71 2.98 -12.10
N CYS A 71 4.96 3.06 -10.98
CA CYS A 71 3.64 2.46 -10.86
C CYS A 71 2.62 3.14 -11.79
N LEU A 72 2.60 4.48 -11.83
CA LEU A 72 1.70 5.25 -12.71
C LEU A 72 1.93 4.95 -14.20
N ALA A 73 3.19 4.77 -14.60
CA ALA A 73 3.53 4.41 -15.98
C ALA A 73 2.94 3.05 -16.39
N ARG A 74 2.83 2.09 -15.46
CA ARG A 74 2.32 0.74 -15.71
C ARG A 74 0.79 0.63 -15.64
N LEU A 75 0.11 1.57 -14.98
CA LEU A 75 -1.35 1.55 -14.89
C LEU A 75 -1.98 1.79 -16.27
N PRO A 76 -2.97 0.98 -16.67
CA PRO A 76 -3.80 1.26 -17.84
C PRO A 76 -4.77 2.41 -17.58
N GLN A 77 -5.46 2.86 -18.63
CA GLN A 77 -6.61 3.74 -18.52
C GLN A 77 -7.65 3.13 -17.57
N GLY A 78 -8.18 3.90 -16.62
CA GLY A 78 -9.08 3.43 -15.58
C GLY A 78 -8.38 2.68 -14.43
N GLY A 79 -7.08 2.42 -14.52
CA GLY A 79 -6.29 1.82 -13.45
C GLY A 79 -6.20 2.73 -12.23
N ARG A 80 -6.04 2.15 -11.06
CA ARG A 80 -6.13 2.85 -9.76
C ARG A 80 -4.85 2.75 -8.96
N ILE A 81 -4.53 3.81 -8.24
CA ILE A 81 -3.44 3.79 -7.26
C ILE A 81 -3.91 4.35 -5.93
N VAL A 82 -3.44 3.72 -4.85
CA VAL A 82 -3.59 4.22 -3.48
C VAL A 82 -2.22 4.24 -2.82
N VAL A 83 -1.87 5.38 -2.26
CA VAL A 83 -0.59 5.57 -1.53
C VAL A 83 -0.88 5.99 -0.11
N HIS A 84 -0.33 5.24 0.86
CA HIS A 84 -0.37 5.60 2.27
C HIS A 84 0.99 6.08 2.75
N GLY A 85 0.99 7.10 3.59
CA GLY A 85 2.18 7.63 4.24
C GLY A 85 1.95 7.92 5.72
N VAL A 86 2.99 7.70 6.52
CA VAL A 86 3.01 8.01 7.97
C VAL A 86 4.19 8.89 8.36
N THR A 87 4.97 9.37 7.38
CA THR A 87 6.11 10.27 7.55
C THR A 87 5.84 11.60 6.88
N MET A 88 6.57 12.62 7.27
CA MET A 88 6.44 13.97 6.68
C MET A 88 6.82 13.99 5.19
N GLU A 89 7.80 13.18 4.80
CA GLU A 89 8.24 13.04 3.41
C GLU A 89 7.14 12.39 2.55
N ALA A 90 6.53 11.32 3.06
CA ALA A 90 5.43 10.66 2.37
C ALA A 90 4.17 11.55 2.31
N GLU A 91 3.88 12.32 3.36
CA GLU A 91 2.80 13.31 3.36
C GLU A 91 3.05 14.39 2.30
N THR A 92 4.28 14.94 2.24
CA THR A 92 4.66 15.93 1.23
C THR A 92 4.47 15.38 -0.19
N LEU A 93 4.91 14.15 -0.43
CA LEU A 93 4.76 13.48 -1.72
C LEU A 93 3.28 13.34 -2.13
N VAL A 94 2.41 12.83 -1.25
CA VAL A 94 1.00 12.61 -1.62
C VAL A 94 0.22 13.93 -1.75
N VAL A 95 0.60 14.99 -1.03
CA VAL A 95 0.04 16.33 -1.20
C VAL A 95 0.43 16.89 -2.58
N ASP A 96 1.70 16.76 -2.99
CA ASP A 96 2.16 17.18 -4.32
C ASP A 96 1.45 16.39 -5.43
N LEU A 97 1.35 15.07 -5.30
CA LEU A 97 0.63 14.22 -6.24
C LEU A 97 -0.84 14.64 -6.38
N SER A 98 -1.52 14.91 -5.27
CA SER A 98 -2.90 15.41 -5.29
C SER A 98 -3.02 16.78 -5.99
N GLY A 99 -2.05 17.66 -5.78
CA GLY A 99 -2.01 18.98 -6.45
C GLY A 99 -1.81 18.89 -7.97
N ARG A 100 -0.97 17.93 -8.43
CA ARG A 100 -0.63 17.76 -9.85
C ARG A 100 -1.65 16.92 -10.64
N LEU A 101 -2.15 15.86 -10.04
CA LEU A 101 -2.96 14.84 -10.71
C LEU A 101 -4.43 14.87 -10.28
N GLY A 102 -4.74 15.58 -9.20
CA GLY A 102 -6.05 15.50 -8.56
C GLY A 102 -6.18 14.22 -7.72
N GLY A 103 -7.38 13.64 -7.69
CA GLY A 103 -7.70 12.49 -6.85
C GLY A 103 -8.17 12.91 -5.47
N GLU A 104 -8.33 11.92 -4.59
CA GLU A 104 -8.80 12.12 -3.22
C GLU A 104 -7.63 12.05 -2.23
N LEU A 105 -7.54 13.03 -1.35
CA LEU A 105 -6.56 13.09 -0.26
C LEU A 105 -7.28 13.01 1.08
N MET A 106 -6.94 12.01 1.88
CA MET A 106 -7.55 11.78 3.20
C MET A 106 -6.49 11.66 4.28
N ARG A 107 -6.88 11.95 5.52
CA ARG A 107 -6.05 11.74 6.71
C ARG A 107 -6.84 10.96 7.75
N PHE A 108 -6.24 9.89 8.27
CA PHE A 108 -6.83 9.03 9.29
C PHE A 108 -6.05 9.14 10.59
N SER A 109 -6.76 9.43 11.70
CA SER A 109 -6.23 9.36 13.05
C SER A 109 -7.02 8.34 13.84
N VAL A 110 -6.32 7.39 14.46
CA VAL A 110 -6.92 6.32 15.26
C VAL A 110 -6.24 6.29 16.61
N GLU A 111 -7.03 6.15 17.66
CA GLU A 111 -6.52 5.96 19.00
C GLU A 111 -7.06 4.65 19.57
N ASN A 112 -6.22 3.93 20.29
CA ASN A 112 -6.58 2.70 20.96
C ASN A 112 -6.56 2.90 22.48
N ALA A 113 -7.52 2.31 23.18
CA ALA A 113 -7.48 2.32 24.62
C ALA A 113 -6.32 1.44 25.11
N ASP A 114 -5.43 2.01 25.94
CA ASP A 114 -4.26 1.34 26.50
C ASP A 114 -4.16 1.59 28.01
N HIS A 115 -3.37 0.79 28.72
CA HIS A 115 -3.19 0.94 30.14
C HIS A 115 -2.21 2.06 30.49
N ILE A 116 -2.57 2.88 31.48
CA ILE A 116 -1.71 3.86 32.15
C ILE A 116 -1.70 3.48 33.64
N GLY A 117 -0.79 2.61 34.02
CA GLY A 117 -0.81 1.99 35.34
C GLY A 117 -2.07 1.16 35.57
N ARG A 118 -2.91 1.56 36.57
CA ARG A 118 -4.19 0.88 36.87
C ARG A 118 -5.40 1.46 36.12
N LEU A 119 -5.19 2.55 35.40
CA LEU A 119 -6.21 3.26 34.63
C LEU A 119 -6.08 2.98 33.15
N ARG A 120 -7.00 3.50 32.37
CA ARG A 120 -6.98 3.41 30.89
C ARG A 120 -6.96 4.82 30.30
N GLY A 121 -6.23 4.98 29.21
CA GLY A 121 -6.18 6.20 28.44
C GLY A 121 -6.15 5.89 26.95
N TRP A 122 -6.21 6.93 26.13
CA TRP A 122 -6.10 6.82 24.69
C TRP A 122 -4.64 6.92 24.25
N LYS A 123 -4.20 5.96 23.45
CA LYS A 123 -2.88 5.91 22.83
C LYS A 123 -3.03 6.13 21.34
N PRO A 124 -2.55 7.26 20.80
CA PRO A 124 -2.64 7.54 19.37
C PRO A 124 -1.75 6.59 18.56
N ALA A 125 -2.29 6.06 17.49
CA ALA A 125 -1.51 5.49 16.41
C ALA A 125 -0.88 6.60 15.55
N ARG A 126 0.09 6.25 14.69
CA ARG A 126 0.57 7.23 13.72
C ARG A 126 -0.56 7.60 12.77
N THR A 127 -0.74 8.88 12.57
CA THR A 127 -1.67 9.39 11.55
C THR A 127 -1.24 8.89 10.17
N VAL A 128 -2.19 8.40 9.39
CA VAL A 128 -1.97 7.97 8.01
C VAL A 128 -2.53 9.05 7.09
N VAL A 129 -1.73 9.51 6.15
CA VAL A 129 -2.20 10.29 4.99
C VAL A 129 -2.33 9.33 3.81
N ALA A 130 -3.47 9.37 3.14
CA ALA A 130 -3.80 8.51 2.01
C ALA A 130 -4.18 9.36 0.80
N TRP A 131 -3.58 9.05 -0.33
CA TRP A 131 -3.97 9.60 -1.63
C TRP A 131 -4.44 8.46 -2.52
N SER A 132 -5.57 8.69 -3.20
CA SER A 132 -6.11 7.76 -4.18
C SER A 132 -6.41 8.48 -5.50
N TRP A 133 -6.12 7.80 -6.61
CA TRP A 133 -6.29 8.35 -7.93
C TRP A 133 -6.64 7.27 -8.96
N VAL A 134 -7.39 7.68 -9.98
CA VAL A 134 -7.75 6.83 -11.12
C VAL A 134 -7.18 7.48 -12.38
N LYS A 135 -6.48 6.68 -13.20
CA LYS A 135 -5.92 7.14 -14.46
C LYS A 135 -7.03 7.44 -15.45
N GLY A 136 -7.19 8.72 -15.73
CA GLY A 136 -8.19 9.26 -16.67
C GLY A 136 -7.73 9.18 -18.12
#